data_84e5ea5f51f71cdd2733da927f6c6436
#
_entry.id   84e5ea5f51f71cdd2733da927f6c6436
#
_cell.length_a   1.000
_cell.length_b   1.000
_cell.length_c   1.000
_cell.angle_alpha   90.00
_cell.angle_beta   90.00
_cell.angle_gamma   90.00
#
_symmetry.space_group_name_H-M   'P 1'
#
loop_
_entity.id
_entity.type
_entity.pdbx_description
1 polymer ?
#
loop_
_entity_poly.entity_id
_entity_poly.type
_entity_poly.pdbx_seq_one_letter_code
_entity_poly.pdbx_strand_id
1 'polypeptide(L)'
;GTSKWAARLDGSKGFTKDLCRANAIPTAAYERFTSAEPAKAYVRKQGMPIVIKADGLAAGKGVVIPEALPEAEAAIDMMFEGGLGAAGAEVVIEEFLVGEEASFFALCDGETAIPLASAQDHKRVGDGDTGPNTGGMGAYSPAPVVTTDVHARVMHDIVMPTVHGMARDGIAFTG
;
A
#
# COMPACT_ATOMS: atom_id res chain seq x y z
N GLY A 1 11.81 4.35 18.56
CA GLY A 1 11.29 4.42 17.22
C GLY A 1 12.06 3.51 16.27
N THR A 2 11.50 3.27 15.09
CA THR A 2 12.07 2.32 14.12
C THR A 2 13.40 2.83 13.52
N SER A 3 14.27 1.90 13.08
CA SER A 3 15.52 2.25 12.41
C SER A 3 15.26 2.83 11.00
N LYS A 4 16.25 3.56 10.44
CA LYS A 4 16.17 4.05 9.04
C LYS A 4 15.87 2.92 8.04
N TRP A 5 16.41 1.73 8.26
CA TRP A 5 16.17 0.57 7.40
C TRP A 5 14.75 0.04 7.53
N ALA A 6 14.23 -0.06 8.75
CA ALA A 6 12.86 -0.50 8.99
C ALA A 6 11.83 0.54 8.51
N ALA A 7 12.15 1.82 8.52
CA ALA A 7 11.31 2.88 7.95
C ALA A 7 11.07 2.75 6.43
N ARG A 8 11.82 1.87 5.73
CA ARG A 8 11.56 1.55 4.33
C ARG A 8 10.20 0.89 4.11
N LEU A 9 9.61 0.26 5.13
CA LEU A 9 8.23 -0.25 5.03
C LEU A 9 7.22 0.84 4.67
N ASP A 10 7.43 2.07 5.12
CA ASP A 10 6.60 3.21 4.74
C ASP A 10 7.17 3.93 3.51
N GLY A 11 8.48 4.04 3.41
CA GLY A 11 9.17 4.84 2.41
C GLY A 11 9.29 4.24 1.01
N SER A 12 9.11 2.93 0.85
CA SER A 12 9.21 2.21 -0.44
C SER A 12 8.12 1.14 -0.56
N LYS A 13 7.21 1.37 -1.48
CA LYS A 13 6.13 0.42 -1.79
C LYS A 13 6.68 -0.89 -2.35
N GLY A 14 7.68 -0.79 -3.22
CA GLY A 14 8.35 -1.94 -3.80
C GLY A 14 9.03 -2.81 -2.74
N PHE A 15 9.73 -2.20 -1.78
CA PHE A 15 10.31 -2.93 -0.66
C PHE A 15 9.25 -3.67 0.15
N THR A 16 8.15 -2.99 0.49
CA THR A 16 7.04 -3.60 1.25
C THR A 16 6.40 -4.75 0.49
N LYS A 17 6.19 -4.59 -0.80
CA LYS A 17 5.65 -5.65 -1.66
C LYS A 17 6.58 -6.87 -1.74
N ASP A 18 7.88 -6.65 -1.89
CA ASP A 18 8.87 -7.73 -1.93
C ASP A 18 8.95 -8.46 -0.58
N LEU A 19 8.87 -7.73 0.54
CA LEU A 19 8.76 -8.33 1.87
C LEU A 19 7.50 -9.20 1.99
N CYS A 20 6.35 -8.68 1.52
CA CYS A 20 5.11 -9.45 1.51
C CYS A 20 5.25 -10.74 0.70
N ARG A 21 5.81 -10.67 -0.50
CA ARG A 21 6.05 -11.83 -1.36
C ARG A 21 6.97 -12.86 -0.69
N ALA A 22 8.08 -12.40 -0.12
CA ALA A 22 9.09 -13.26 0.52
C ALA A 22 8.55 -13.97 1.77
N ASN A 23 7.55 -13.40 2.43
CA ASN A 23 7.00 -13.90 3.69
C ASN A 23 5.56 -14.43 3.55
N ALA A 24 5.06 -14.63 2.33
CA ALA A 24 3.70 -15.09 2.03
C ALA A 24 2.60 -14.22 2.68
N ILE A 25 2.87 -12.92 2.84
CA ILE A 25 1.91 -11.95 3.40
C ILE A 25 0.91 -11.57 2.30
N PRO A 26 -0.40 -11.68 2.55
CA PRO A 26 -1.42 -11.29 1.58
C PRO A 26 -1.27 -9.82 1.18
N THR A 27 -1.20 -9.57 -0.12
CA THR A 27 -1.18 -8.23 -0.69
C THR A 27 -1.71 -8.29 -2.12
N ALA A 28 -2.15 -7.15 -2.67
CA ALA A 28 -2.54 -7.07 -4.07
C ALA A 28 -1.42 -7.58 -4.98
N ALA A 29 -1.77 -8.34 -6.01
CA ALA A 29 -0.82 -8.76 -7.05
C ALA A 29 -0.13 -7.52 -7.63
N TYR A 30 1.17 -7.59 -7.91
CA TYR A 30 1.94 -6.43 -8.32
C TYR A 30 3.11 -6.79 -9.22
N GLU A 31 3.59 -5.79 -9.96
CA GLU A 31 4.87 -5.79 -10.64
C GLU A 31 5.57 -4.43 -10.47
N ARG A 32 6.91 -4.46 -10.57
CA ARG A 32 7.78 -3.28 -10.39
C ARG A 32 8.48 -2.95 -11.69
N PHE A 33 8.58 -1.65 -11.98
CA PHE A 33 9.17 -1.16 -13.24
C PHE A 33 10.10 0.02 -12.96
N THR A 34 11.23 0.04 -13.66
CA THR A 34 12.21 1.13 -13.65
C THR A 34 12.23 1.90 -14.98
N SER A 35 11.31 1.60 -15.89
CA SER A 35 11.16 2.30 -17.16
C SER A 35 9.73 2.21 -17.69
N ALA A 36 9.34 3.19 -18.50
CA ALA A 36 7.96 3.36 -18.95
C ALA A 36 7.48 2.25 -19.88
N GLU A 37 8.27 1.85 -20.88
CA GLU A 37 7.79 0.92 -21.91
C GLU A 37 7.41 -0.48 -21.38
N PRO A 38 8.21 -1.14 -20.51
CA PRO A 38 7.78 -2.39 -19.87
C PRO A 38 6.54 -2.21 -18.99
N ALA A 39 6.41 -1.08 -18.26
CA ALA A 39 5.24 -0.77 -17.45
C ALA A 39 3.98 -0.65 -18.30
N LYS A 40 4.03 0.08 -19.41
CA LYS A 40 2.93 0.20 -20.38
C LYS A 40 2.56 -1.15 -21.01
N ALA A 41 3.55 -1.95 -21.39
CA ALA A 41 3.30 -3.29 -21.93
C ALA A 41 2.59 -4.18 -20.91
N TYR A 42 2.96 -4.09 -19.64
CA TYR A 42 2.29 -4.82 -18.57
C TYR A 42 0.82 -4.38 -18.41
N VAL A 43 0.56 -3.07 -18.37
CA VAL A 43 -0.80 -2.52 -18.25
C VAL A 43 -1.68 -2.95 -19.43
N ARG A 44 -1.17 -2.90 -20.66
CA ARG A 44 -1.89 -3.39 -21.85
C ARG A 44 -2.28 -4.86 -21.75
N LYS A 45 -1.42 -5.67 -21.12
CA LYS A 45 -1.65 -7.11 -20.92
C LYS A 45 -2.65 -7.37 -19.80
N GLN A 46 -2.56 -6.65 -18.67
CA GLN A 46 -3.42 -6.87 -17.52
C GLN A 46 -4.84 -6.32 -17.72
N GLY A 47 -4.96 -5.20 -18.45
CA GLY A 47 -6.22 -4.47 -18.57
C GLY A 47 -6.57 -3.67 -17.32
N MET A 48 -7.82 -3.22 -17.27
CA MET A 48 -8.34 -2.35 -16.21
C MET A 48 -9.39 -3.10 -15.38
N PRO A 49 -9.61 -2.75 -14.09
CA PRO A 49 -8.95 -1.68 -13.34
C PRO A 49 -7.60 -2.09 -12.74
N ILE A 50 -6.69 -1.12 -12.60
CA ILE A 50 -5.39 -1.28 -11.97
C ILE A 50 -5.05 -0.07 -11.09
N VAL A 51 -4.01 -0.18 -10.27
CA VAL A 51 -3.46 0.94 -9.49
C VAL A 51 -2.00 1.15 -9.86
N ILE A 52 -1.64 2.38 -10.23
CA ILE A 52 -0.26 2.77 -10.59
C ILE A 52 0.28 3.66 -9.49
N LYS A 53 1.42 3.29 -8.91
CA LYS A 53 2.02 4.00 -7.78
C LYS A 53 3.49 4.30 -8.04
N ALA A 54 3.91 5.54 -7.84
CA ALA A 54 5.33 5.85 -7.68
C ALA A 54 5.86 5.21 -6.39
N ASP A 55 7.05 4.62 -6.43
CA ASP A 55 7.59 3.86 -5.29
C ASP A 55 7.84 4.73 -4.06
N GLY A 56 8.44 5.90 -4.24
CA GLY A 56 8.80 6.79 -3.14
C GLY A 56 7.64 7.63 -2.59
N LEU A 57 7.97 8.45 -1.60
CA LEU A 57 7.05 9.40 -0.98
C LEU A 57 6.75 10.55 -1.96
N ALA A 58 5.51 10.67 -2.39
CA ALA A 58 5.05 11.65 -3.38
C ALA A 58 3.94 12.57 -2.84
N ALA A 59 3.86 12.77 -1.53
CA ALA A 59 2.90 13.66 -0.86
C ALA A 59 1.44 13.46 -1.33
N GLY A 60 1.02 12.20 -1.50
CA GLY A 60 -0.32 11.85 -1.96
C GLY A 60 -0.57 11.95 -3.47
N LYS A 61 0.41 12.42 -4.25
CA LYS A 61 0.29 12.61 -5.71
C LYS A 61 0.82 11.43 -6.55
N GLY A 62 1.40 10.44 -5.90
CA GLY A 62 2.07 9.31 -6.56
C GLY A 62 1.18 8.08 -6.76
N VAL A 63 -0.14 8.21 -6.65
CA VAL A 63 -1.09 7.10 -6.85
C VAL A 63 -2.13 7.51 -7.88
N VAL A 64 -2.30 6.71 -8.93
CA VAL A 64 -3.31 6.90 -9.97
C VAL A 64 -4.11 5.61 -10.14
N ILE A 65 -5.42 5.75 -10.18
CA ILE A 65 -6.36 4.68 -10.51
C ILE A 65 -7.02 5.09 -11.82
N PRO A 66 -6.44 4.71 -12.97
CA PRO A 66 -6.91 5.15 -14.26
C PRO A 66 -8.21 4.45 -14.65
N GLU A 67 -9.10 5.17 -15.34
CA GLU A 67 -10.35 4.61 -15.87
C GLU A 67 -10.18 3.99 -17.27
N ALA A 68 -9.12 4.40 -17.98
CA ALA A 68 -8.85 3.94 -19.32
C ALA A 68 -7.35 3.78 -19.62
N LEU A 69 -7.02 2.94 -20.61
CA LEU A 69 -5.63 2.65 -20.98
C LEU A 69 -4.81 3.92 -21.35
N PRO A 70 -5.32 4.91 -22.10
CA PRO A 70 -4.55 6.12 -22.39
C PRO A 70 -4.18 6.92 -21.13
N GLU A 71 -5.07 6.95 -20.13
CA GLU A 71 -4.81 7.59 -18.85
C GLU A 71 -3.72 6.86 -18.06
N ALA A 72 -3.77 5.51 -18.07
CA ALA A 72 -2.76 4.68 -17.45
C ALA A 72 -1.37 4.92 -18.05
N GLU A 73 -1.28 4.97 -19.39
CA GLU A 73 -0.02 5.22 -20.09
C GLU A 73 0.52 6.64 -19.80
N ALA A 74 -0.36 7.64 -19.81
CA ALA A 74 0.01 9.02 -19.46
C ALA A 74 0.50 9.14 -18.01
N ALA A 75 -0.14 8.43 -17.06
CA ALA A 75 0.30 8.40 -15.67
C ALA A 75 1.71 7.79 -15.53
N ILE A 76 1.98 6.70 -16.25
CA ILE A 76 3.30 6.05 -16.26
C ILE A 76 4.36 7.01 -16.81
N ASP A 77 4.08 7.69 -17.95
CA ASP A 77 5.02 8.67 -18.53
C ASP A 77 5.30 9.80 -17.55
N MET A 78 4.26 10.40 -16.98
CA MET A 78 4.40 11.49 -16.00
C MET A 78 5.28 11.08 -14.82
N MET A 79 5.14 9.85 -14.30
CA MET A 79 5.95 9.39 -13.19
C MET A 79 7.42 9.24 -13.56
N PHE A 80 7.75 8.67 -14.74
CA PHE A 80 9.12 8.47 -15.18
C PHE A 80 9.78 9.73 -15.76
N GLU A 81 9.03 10.68 -16.30
CA GLU A 81 9.54 11.96 -16.83
C GLU A 81 9.95 12.97 -15.73
N GLY A 82 9.95 12.53 -14.47
CA GLY A 82 10.44 13.34 -13.36
C GLY A 82 9.38 14.23 -12.70
N GLY A 83 8.11 14.05 -13.02
CA GLY A 83 6.99 14.77 -12.39
C GLY A 83 6.91 14.58 -10.86
N LEU A 84 7.54 13.52 -10.36
CA LEU A 84 7.62 13.18 -8.93
C LEU A 84 9.07 13.12 -8.40
N GLY A 85 10.04 13.63 -9.16
CA GLY A 85 11.46 13.58 -8.77
C GLY A 85 11.97 12.16 -8.54
N ALA A 86 12.76 11.96 -7.48
CA ALA A 86 13.30 10.64 -7.15
C ALA A 86 12.24 9.58 -6.82
N ALA A 87 11.04 9.99 -6.40
CA ALA A 87 9.94 9.06 -6.11
C ALA A 87 9.41 8.35 -7.36
N GLY A 88 9.56 8.96 -8.53
CA GLY A 88 9.16 8.40 -9.82
C GLY A 88 10.24 7.52 -10.50
N ALA A 89 11.38 7.30 -9.87
CA ALA A 89 12.44 6.45 -10.43
C ALA A 89 12.03 4.98 -10.56
N GLU A 90 11.02 4.56 -9.81
CA GLU A 90 10.40 3.26 -9.87
C GLU A 90 8.88 3.39 -9.74
N VAL A 91 8.16 2.54 -10.47
CA VAL A 91 6.70 2.47 -10.45
C VAL A 91 6.28 1.06 -10.05
N VAL A 92 5.32 0.96 -9.14
CA VAL A 92 4.65 -0.28 -8.75
C VAL A 92 3.25 -0.27 -9.35
N ILE A 93 2.92 -1.29 -10.13
CA ILE A 93 1.58 -1.47 -10.70
C ILE A 93 0.92 -2.62 -9.97
N GLU A 94 -0.26 -2.35 -9.42
CA GLU A 94 -0.98 -3.28 -8.56
C GLU A 94 -2.36 -3.61 -9.08
N GLU A 95 -2.84 -4.78 -8.71
CA GLU A 95 -4.24 -5.16 -8.81
C GLU A 95 -5.11 -4.14 -8.04
N PHE A 96 -6.26 -3.80 -8.63
CA PHE A 96 -7.27 -2.99 -7.95
C PHE A 96 -8.12 -3.89 -7.03
N LEU A 97 -7.96 -3.72 -5.72
CA LEU A 97 -8.75 -4.45 -4.73
C LEU A 97 -10.07 -3.75 -4.48
N VAL A 98 -11.13 -4.54 -4.33
CA VAL A 98 -12.48 -4.08 -3.96
C VAL A 98 -12.82 -4.62 -2.58
N GLY A 99 -13.31 -3.74 -1.71
CA GLY A 99 -13.69 -4.11 -0.34
C GLY A 99 -13.75 -2.90 0.58
N GLU A 100 -14.12 -3.14 1.83
CA GLU A 100 -14.08 -2.12 2.86
C GLU A 100 -12.64 -1.96 3.38
N GLU A 101 -12.20 -0.71 3.48
CA GLU A 101 -10.89 -0.36 4.03
C GLU A 101 -10.98 -0.19 5.55
N ALA A 102 -9.99 -0.69 6.28
CA ALA A 102 -9.83 -0.41 7.70
C ALA A 102 -8.36 -0.28 8.06
N SER A 103 -8.07 0.58 9.03
CA SER A 103 -6.76 0.71 9.65
C SER A 103 -6.64 -0.25 10.83
N PHE A 104 -5.59 -1.06 10.83
CA PHE A 104 -5.23 -1.94 11.93
C PHE A 104 -3.89 -1.52 12.51
N PHE A 105 -3.83 -1.31 13.80
CA PHE A 105 -2.63 -0.83 14.48
C PHE A 105 -2.05 -1.92 15.39
N ALA A 106 -0.73 -2.02 15.40
CA ALA A 106 0.00 -2.89 16.31
C ALA A 106 1.25 -2.18 16.84
N LEU A 107 1.58 -2.43 18.09
CA LEU A 107 2.85 -2.00 18.68
C LEU A 107 3.83 -3.17 18.65
N CYS A 108 5.01 -2.95 18.05
CA CYS A 108 6.02 -3.98 17.82
C CYS A 108 7.32 -3.65 18.57
N ASP A 109 7.97 -4.69 19.10
CA ASP A 109 9.29 -4.58 19.74
C ASP A 109 10.43 -5.22 18.92
N GLY A 110 10.11 -5.74 17.75
CA GLY A 110 11.04 -6.44 16.85
C GLY A 110 10.89 -7.95 16.85
N GLU A 111 10.23 -8.53 17.83
CA GLU A 111 9.97 -9.98 17.95
C GLU A 111 8.48 -10.27 18.13
N THR A 112 7.81 -9.44 18.90
CA THR A 112 6.39 -9.55 19.21
C THR A 112 5.60 -8.33 18.77
N ALA A 113 4.29 -8.49 18.62
CA ALA A 113 3.38 -7.41 18.32
C ALA A 113 2.14 -7.49 19.20
N ILE A 114 1.73 -6.34 19.75
CA ILE A 114 0.51 -6.19 20.52
C ILE A 114 -0.49 -5.40 19.67
N PRO A 115 -1.67 -5.98 19.34
CA PRO A 115 -2.68 -5.25 18.59
C PRO A 115 -3.26 -4.11 19.42
N LEU A 116 -3.51 -2.98 18.77
CA LEU A 116 -4.21 -1.83 19.30
C LEU A 116 -5.64 -1.78 18.73
N ALA A 117 -6.35 -0.66 18.96
CA ALA A 117 -7.66 -0.47 18.37
C ALA A 117 -7.58 -0.36 16.84
N SER A 118 -8.57 -0.92 16.15
CA SER A 118 -8.77 -0.67 14.72
C SER A 118 -9.54 0.62 14.49
N ALA A 119 -9.41 1.21 13.31
CA ALA A 119 -10.19 2.38 12.90
C ALA A 119 -10.62 2.25 11.44
N GLN A 120 -11.68 2.94 11.10
CA GLN A 120 -12.13 3.09 9.71
C GLN A 120 -12.37 4.57 9.44
N ASP A 121 -11.76 5.09 8.39
CA ASP A 121 -11.93 6.47 7.96
C ASP A 121 -12.77 6.55 6.69
N HIS A 122 -13.48 7.66 6.54
CA HIS A 122 -14.33 7.95 5.39
C HIS A 122 -13.85 9.24 4.74
N LYS A 123 -13.33 9.10 3.52
CA LYS A 123 -12.70 10.18 2.75
C LYS A 123 -13.69 10.89 1.83
N ARG A 124 -14.74 10.18 1.39
CA ARG A 124 -15.69 10.68 0.39
C ARG A 124 -16.85 11.46 1.02
N VAL A 125 -17.38 12.42 0.26
CA VAL A 125 -18.38 13.37 0.76
C VAL A 125 -19.79 12.78 0.90
N GLY A 126 -20.11 11.75 0.13
CA GLY A 126 -21.46 11.19 0.05
C GLY A 126 -21.64 9.91 0.86
N ASP A 127 -22.89 9.64 1.23
CA ASP A 127 -23.29 8.41 1.90
C ASP A 127 -22.91 7.17 1.08
N GLY A 128 -22.53 6.10 1.75
CA GLY A 128 -22.08 4.87 1.08
C GLY A 128 -20.71 4.97 0.41
N ASP A 129 -19.85 5.85 0.91
CA ASP A 129 -18.49 6.10 0.39
C ASP A 129 -18.47 6.49 -1.09
N THR A 130 -19.30 7.47 -1.45
CA THR A 130 -19.49 7.97 -2.82
C THR A 130 -19.06 9.43 -2.98
N GLY A 131 -18.82 9.86 -4.23
CA GLY A 131 -18.45 11.24 -4.57
C GLY A 131 -16.96 11.53 -4.38
N PRO A 132 -16.53 12.79 -4.48
CA PRO A 132 -15.13 13.18 -4.35
C PRO A 132 -14.62 13.09 -2.91
N ASN A 133 -13.30 12.98 -2.77
CA ASN A 133 -12.63 13.07 -1.48
C ASN A 133 -12.76 14.47 -0.90
N THR A 134 -12.91 14.54 0.43
CA THR A 134 -12.96 15.81 1.17
C THR A 134 -11.63 16.11 1.83
N GLY A 135 -11.41 17.37 2.22
CA GLY A 135 -10.22 17.79 3.00
C GLY A 135 -10.27 17.42 4.49
N GLY A 136 -11.43 16.98 4.98
CA GLY A 136 -11.62 16.46 6.34
C GLY A 136 -12.23 15.08 6.29
N MET A 137 -11.72 14.17 7.13
CA MET A 137 -12.20 12.78 7.20
C MET A 137 -12.98 12.56 8.50
N GLY A 138 -14.15 11.90 8.40
CA GLY A 138 -14.76 11.25 9.54
C GLY A 138 -14.02 9.92 9.83
N ALA A 139 -13.88 9.58 11.09
CA ALA A 139 -13.33 8.29 11.48
C ALA A 139 -14.03 7.76 12.73
N TYR A 140 -14.09 6.45 12.85
CA TYR A 140 -14.56 5.80 14.07
C TYR A 140 -13.66 4.62 14.46
N SER A 141 -13.67 4.32 15.75
CA SER A 141 -12.94 3.20 16.34
C SER A 141 -13.78 2.60 17.47
N PRO A 142 -13.81 1.26 17.60
CA PRO A 142 -13.21 0.27 16.69
C PRO A 142 -13.96 0.19 15.35
N ALA A 143 -13.29 -0.31 14.30
CA ALA A 143 -13.89 -0.54 12.99
C ALA A 143 -14.77 -1.80 13.01
N PRO A 144 -16.09 -1.73 12.72
CA PRO A 144 -16.98 -2.90 12.76
C PRO A 144 -16.60 -4.01 11.77
N VAL A 145 -15.98 -3.65 10.64
CA VAL A 145 -15.50 -4.60 9.63
C VAL A 145 -14.36 -5.48 10.16
N VAL A 146 -13.62 -5.02 11.17
CA VAL A 146 -12.57 -5.79 11.84
C VAL A 146 -13.21 -6.68 12.92
N THR A 147 -13.88 -7.73 12.48
CA THR A 147 -14.43 -8.76 13.36
C THR A 147 -13.33 -9.52 14.09
N THR A 148 -13.68 -10.34 15.09
CA THR A 148 -12.72 -11.20 15.80
C THR A 148 -11.92 -12.08 14.84
N ASP A 149 -12.56 -12.66 13.81
CA ASP A 149 -11.90 -13.51 12.82
C ASP A 149 -10.96 -12.70 11.92
N VAL A 150 -11.39 -11.52 11.46
CA VAL A 150 -10.54 -10.61 10.69
C VAL A 150 -9.34 -10.18 11.51
N HIS A 151 -9.55 -9.81 12.78
CA HIS A 151 -8.46 -9.45 13.70
C HIS A 151 -7.43 -10.58 13.83
N ALA A 152 -7.89 -11.81 14.07
CA ALA A 152 -7.00 -12.97 14.20
C ALA A 152 -6.21 -13.22 12.91
N ARG A 153 -6.86 -13.10 11.74
CA ARG A 153 -6.20 -13.24 10.44
C ARG A 153 -5.18 -12.14 10.19
N VAL A 154 -5.49 -10.89 10.50
CA VAL A 154 -4.54 -9.78 10.33
C VAL A 154 -3.29 -10.00 11.18
N MET A 155 -3.45 -10.42 12.43
CA MET A 155 -2.31 -10.74 13.29
C MET A 155 -1.49 -11.91 12.76
N HIS A 156 -2.14 -13.00 12.36
CA HIS A 156 -1.48 -14.22 11.90
C HIS A 156 -0.87 -14.08 10.50
N ASP A 157 -1.61 -13.51 9.55
CA ASP A 157 -1.23 -13.52 8.14
C ASP A 157 -0.44 -12.28 7.71
N ILE A 158 -0.52 -11.17 8.48
CA ILE A 158 0.09 -9.89 8.11
C ILE A 158 1.09 -9.40 9.15
N VAL A 159 0.64 -9.13 10.38
CA VAL A 159 1.46 -8.45 11.39
C VAL A 159 2.65 -9.32 11.81
N MET A 160 2.41 -10.53 12.27
CA MET A 160 3.48 -11.41 12.75
C MET A 160 4.46 -11.82 11.64
N PRO A 161 4.02 -12.19 10.42
CA PRO A 161 4.95 -12.44 9.32
C PRO A 161 5.78 -11.22 8.92
N THR A 162 5.23 -10.00 9.03
CA THR A 162 5.99 -8.76 8.79
C THR A 162 7.09 -8.58 9.82
N VAL A 163 6.78 -8.68 11.11
CA VAL A 163 7.76 -8.54 12.21
C VAL A 163 8.85 -9.60 12.09
N HIS A 164 8.47 -10.87 11.92
CA HIS A 164 9.42 -11.97 11.78
C HIS A 164 10.24 -11.90 10.49
N GLY A 165 9.64 -11.47 9.38
CA GLY A 165 10.34 -11.26 8.11
C GLY A 165 11.42 -10.21 8.24
N MET A 166 11.09 -9.06 8.81
CA MET A 166 12.03 -7.98 9.07
C MET A 166 13.17 -8.43 10.02
N ALA A 167 12.84 -9.15 11.09
CA ALA A 167 13.83 -9.65 12.04
C ALA A 167 14.81 -10.64 11.38
N ARG A 168 14.32 -11.54 10.51
CA ARG A 168 15.18 -12.48 9.74
C ARG A 168 16.16 -11.76 8.81
N ASP A 169 15.74 -10.62 8.26
CA ASP A 169 16.60 -9.77 7.42
C ASP A 169 17.59 -8.92 8.24
N GLY A 170 17.61 -9.10 9.56
CA GLY A 170 18.44 -8.32 10.48
C GLY A 170 17.94 -6.90 10.70
N ILE A 171 16.68 -6.60 10.38
CA ILE A 171 16.07 -5.29 10.43
C ILE A 171 14.88 -5.34 11.38
N ALA A 172 15.13 -5.41 12.69
CA ALA A 172 14.06 -5.42 13.69
C ALA A 172 13.17 -4.17 13.56
N PHE A 173 11.85 -4.38 13.47
CA PHE A 173 10.87 -3.30 13.45
C PHE A 173 10.37 -3.02 14.86
N THR A 174 10.61 -1.78 15.34
CA THR A 174 10.20 -1.33 16.67
C THR A 174 9.38 -0.05 16.56
N GLY A 175 8.15 -0.07 17.04
CA GLY A 175 7.25 1.09 16.96
C GLY A 175 5.79 0.71 16.84
#